data_4c80c81c96bec4384b3d4d21aec3b3dd
#
_entry.id   4c80c81c96bec4384b3d4d21aec3b3dd
#
_cell.length_a   1.000
_cell.length_b   1.000
_cell.length_c   1.000
_cell.angle_alpha   90.00
_cell.angle_beta   90.00
_cell.angle_gamma   90.00
#
_symmetry.space_group_name_H-M   'P 1'
#
loop_
_entity.id
_entity.type
_entity.pdbx_description
1 polymer ?
#
loop_
_entity_poly.entity_id
_entity_poly.type
_entity_poly.pdbx_seq_one_letter_code
_entity_poly.pdbx_strand_id
1 'polypeptide(L)'
;MKKFKITFLIAIVFLSLSCEDYINTQPFSFVTLDNFYKTPDDAEIALTGIYNILSANQVEQGFGNNATYSRNLMVMLNGATDETLARDNSLDPNYVVWGNGTFTGQSNFINESWVFFYSGISRANYLIERIDAIEGFSGNRKNEIIAEARLLRGFYHMMLSMMHGGIPVYASSNDDPKKARNSIQEVYNLVLSDYEFAYETLLFRAAKPGRVNKWTAAGLLAKAHTYLASAKISGLNGFIDVNSFAWVDSNQHYQSALEYTQDIVANSGYTLTANYDYLFRETTKQQQYEEFMFAAEASSSPTVNVVNIISNAFTAQGNVNVTGGGFGWFRPTHELYQIYNEADFRRNHNLTGNIPNTNLVEIIDGVRYYVPRNLPNTNVGFYSIGKYRMMDPALKTLPNWASNINLPILRYADVLLLHAEALFYTGDEGSARNVLSQVRARSVRDGFTVANLNSAYQKANFLDELIDERSRELCFESWRRIDLARFNRFNQTITNMTSDDGFYNKVIVPTMKANWRPERVWFPIPTIQIDLNNNLIQNQSF
;
A
#
# COMPACT_ATOMS: atom_id res chain seq x y z
N MET A 1 -8.48 48.57 -66.10
CA MET A 1 -9.18 47.98 -64.93
C MET A 1 -9.24 46.46 -64.93
N LYS A 2 -9.52 45.76 -66.04
CA LYS A 2 -9.59 44.26 -66.04
C LYS A 2 -8.21 43.60 -65.75
N LYS A 3 -7.11 44.11 -66.25
CA LYS A 3 -5.75 43.52 -66.03
C LYS A 3 -5.33 43.64 -64.54
N PHE A 4 -5.69 44.71 -63.86
CA PHE A 4 -5.36 44.91 -62.43
C PHE A 4 -6.13 43.97 -61.52
N LYS A 5 -7.37 43.62 -61.87
CA LYS A 5 -8.18 42.65 -61.12
C LYS A 5 -7.67 41.22 -61.24
N ILE A 6 -7.13 40.82 -62.36
CA ILE A 6 -6.56 39.49 -62.60
C ILE A 6 -5.24 39.33 -61.86
N THR A 7 -4.37 40.35 -61.85
CA THR A 7 -3.10 40.33 -61.09
C THR A 7 -3.33 40.26 -59.57
N PHE A 8 -4.38 40.96 -59.08
CA PHE A 8 -4.74 40.92 -57.65
C PHE A 8 -5.34 39.57 -57.27
N LEU A 9 -6.11 38.92 -58.14
CA LEU A 9 -6.69 37.58 -57.89
C LEU A 9 -5.59 36.50 -57.87
N ILE A 10 -4.58 36.60 -58.76
CA ILE A 10 -3.42 35.69 -58.79
C ILE A 10 -2.54 35.88 -57.53
N ALA A 11 -2.37 37.09 -57.03
CA ALA A 11 -1.62 37.36 -55.81
C ALA A 11 -2.31 36.77 -54.55
N ILE A 12 -3.67 36.76 -54.49
CA ILE A 12 -4.43 36.15 -53.40
C ILE A 12 -4.32 34.62 -53.44
N VAL A 13 -4.29 34.00 -54.60
CA VAL A 13 -4.14 32.53 -54.76
C VAL A 13 -2.73 32.07 -54.35
N PHE A 14 -1.69 32.88 -54.60
CA PHE A 14 -0.32 32.56 -54.11
C PHE A 14 -0.13 32.79 -52.60
N LEU A 15 -0.92 33.64 -51.96
CA LEU A 15 -0.92 33.82 -50.50
C LEU A 15 -1.62 32.70 -49.75
N SER A 16 -2.51 31.94 -50.42
CA SER A 16 -3.20 30.78 -49.80
C SER A 16 -2.44 29.44 -49.92
N LEU A 17 -1.32 29.41 -50.67
CA LEU A 17 -0.46 28.22 -50.81
C LEU A 17 0.80 28.24 -49.93
N SER A 18 0.95 29.24 -49.05
CA SER A 18 2.12 29.37 -48.18
C SER A 18 1.69 29.10 -46.75
N CYS A 19 2.28 28.10 -46.14
CA CYS A 19 2.36 27.82 -44.70
C CYS A 19 1.35 26.86 -44.07
N GLU A 20 1.19 25.63 -44.58
CA GLU A 20 0.80 24.53 -43.69
C GLU A 20 1.98 24.03 -42.87
N ASP A 21 3.21 24.02 -43.37
CA ASP A 21 4.40 23.56 -42.66
C ASP A 21 4.92 24.53 -41.58
N TYR A 22 4.53 25.83 -41.61
CA TYR A 22 4.97 26.80 -40.62
C TYR A 22 4.12 26.83 -39.35
N ILE A 23 2.93 26.22 -39.39
CA ILE A 23 1.99 26.11 -38.25
C ILE A 23 2.19 24.79 -37.49
N ASN A 24 2.82 23.80 -38.12
CA ASN A 24 3.23 22.54 -37.51
C ASN A 24 4.64 22.59 -36.93
N THR A 25 4.96 23.63 -36.19
CA THR A 25 6.17 23.62 -35.34
C THR A 25 5.92 22.66 -34.20
N GLN A 26 6.40 21.44 -34.34
CA GLN A 26 6.57 20.57 -33.16
C GLN A 26 7.59 21.25 -32.26
N PRO A 27 7.21 21.65 -31.04
CA PRO A 27 8.18 22.24 -30.12
C PRO A 27 9.21 21.19 -29.75
N PHE A 28 10.43 21.34 -30.20
CA PHE A 28 11.57 20.46 -29.89
C PHE A 28 11.89 20.40 -28.40
N SER A 29 11.26 21.24 -27.58
CA SER A 29 11.50 21.37 -26.14
C SER A 29 10.43 20.69 -25.28
N PHE A 30 9.36 20.16 -25.84
CA PHE A 30 8.31 19.47 -25.07
C PHE A 30 8.23 18.00 -25.47
N VAL A 31 8.17 17.13 -24.46
CA VAL A 31 7.89 15.70 -24.63
C VAL A 31 6.41 15.56 -24.96
N THR A 32 6.11 15.07 -26.17
CA THR A 32 4.76 14.72 -26.63
C THR A 32 4.67 13.21 -26.82
N LEU A 33 3.45 12.66 -26.92
CA LEU A 33 3.29 11.23 -27.20
C LEU A 33 3.93 10.79 -28.52
N ASP A 34 4.05 11.71 -29.50
CA ASP A 34 4.60 11.43 -30.83
C ASP A 34 6.12 11.44 -30.87
N ASN A 35 6.78 12.19 -29.97
CA ASN A 35 8.23 12.29 -29.90
C ASN A 35 8.85 11.47 -28.76
N PHE A 36 8.05 10.94 -27.86
CA PHE A 36 8.42 9.99 -26.81
C PHE A 36 8.24 8.54 -27.31
N TYR A 37 8.72 7.54 -26.60
CA TYR A 37 8.71 6.13 -27.00
C TYR A 37 9.48 5.83 -28.30
N LYS A 38 10.69 6.40 -28.43
CA LYS A 38 11.57 6.18 -29.61
C LYS A 38 12.77 5.30 -29.29
N THR A 39 13.23 5.33 -28.05
CA THR A 39 14.46 4.65 -27.62
C THR A 39 14.20 3.74 -26.40
N PRO A 40 15.08 2.74 -26.14
CA PRO A 40 15.03 1.95 -24.92
C PRO A 40 15.05 2.81 -23.64
N ASP A 41 15.76 3.94 -23.64
CA ASP A 41 15.81 4.86 -22.50
C ASP A 41 14.45 5.53 -22.27
N ASP A 42 13.69 5.86 -23.34
CA ASP A 42 12.33 6.38 -23.20
C ASP A 42 11.42 5.35 -22.50
N ALA A 43 11.56 4.07 -22.85
CA ALA A 43 10.80 3.00 -22.21
C ALA A 43 11.16 2.86 -20.72
N GLU A 44 12.44 2.98 -20.35
CA GLU A 44 12.89 2.98 -18.95
C GLU A 44 12.37 4.19 -18.16
N ILE A 45 12.33 5.37 -18.79
CA ILE A 45 11.77 6.59 -18.21
C ILE A 45 10.26 6.42 -18.01
N ALA A 46 9.54 5.91 -19.03
CA ALA A 46 8.11 5.62 -18.92
C ALA A 46 7.82 4.64 -17.79
N LEU A 47 8.57 3.54 -17.70
CA LEU A 47 8.45 2.55 -16.61
C LEU A 47 8.71 3.20 -15.25
N THR A 48 9.72 4.06 -15.14
CA THR A 48 9.99 4.81 -13.91
C THR A 48 8.80 5.71 -13.54
N GLY A 49 8.13 6.30 -14.54
CA GLY A 49 6.90 7.07 -14.36
C GLY A 49 5.74 6.24 -13.82
N ILE A 50 5.69 4.92 -14.09
CA ILE A 50 4.69 4.00 -13.50
C ILE A 50 5.04 3.73 -12.04
N TYR A 51 6.30 3.42 -11.71
CA TYR A 51 6.76 3.27 -10.32
C TYR A 51 6.55 4.51 -9.46
N ASN A 52 6.69 5.70 -10.05
CA ASN A 52 6.56 6.97 -9.34
C ASN A 52 5.21 7.14 -8.65
N ILE A 53 4.16 6.46 -9.11
CA ILE A 53 2.85 6.46 -8.45
C ILE A 53 2.93 5.98 -7.00
N LEU A 54 3.85 5.08 -6.67
CA LEU A 54 4.02 4.56 -5.31
C LEU A 54 4.53 5.62 -4.33
N SER A 55 5.40 6.52 -4.80
CA SER A 55 6.12 7.49 -3.97
C SER A 55 5.81 8.94 -4.34
N ALA A 56 4.95 9.17 -5.36
CA ALA A 56 4.74 10.49 -5.95
C ALA A 56 4.30 11.52 -4.93
N ASN A 57 5.10 12.54 -4.84
CA ASN A 57 4.75 13.82 -4.27
C ASN A 57 4.28 14.70 -5.45
N GLN A 58 2.98 14.75 -5.72
CA GLN A 58 2.45 15.45 -6.91
C GLN A 58 2.13 16.92 -6.61
N VAL A 59 3.13 17.67 -6.19
CA VAL A 59 3.04 19.14 -6.09
C VAL A 59 2.65 19.76 -7.44
N GLU A 60 3.08 19.15 -8.54
CA GLU A 60 2.87 19.66 -9.90
C GLU A 60 1.42 19.54 -10.42
N GLN A 61 0.59 18.71 -9.81
CA GLN A 61 -0.82 18.54 -10.22
C GLN A 61 -1.83 19.25 -9.32
N GLY A 62 -1.39 20.15 -8.46
CA GLY A 62 -2.27 20.93 -7.60
C GLY A 62 -2.81 20.21 -6.37
N PHE A 63 -2.35 19.00 -6.10
CA PHE A 63 -2.77 18.18 -4.96
C PHE A 63 -1.91 18.39 -3.70
N GLY A 64 -0.99 19.35 -3.68
CA GLY A 64 -0.10 19.61 -2.56
C GLY A 64 0.92 18.49 -2.31
N ASN A 65 1.35 18.30 -1.07
CA ASN A 65 2.36 17.28 -0.68
C ASN A 65 1.77 15.86 -0.62
N ASN A 66 0.97 15.45 -1.58
CA ASN A 66 0.21 14.20 -1.54
C ASN A 66 1.05 13.04 -2.08
N ALA A 67 1.26 12.04 -1.26
CA ALA A 67 1.96 10.83 -1.63
C ALA A 67 1.03 9.62 -1.44
N THR A 68 0.98 8.74 -2.43
CA THR A 68 0.04 7.60 -2.43
C THR A 68 0.26 6.72 -1.21
N TYR A 69 1.43 6.10 -1.07
CA TYR A 69 1.71 5.20 0.04
C TYR A 69 2.04 5.92 1.34
N SER A 70 2.94 6.87 1.30
CA SER A 70 3.49 7.48 2.52
C SER A 70 2.49 8.37 3.27
N ARG A 71 1.33 8.65 2.71
CA ARG A 71 0.27 9.44 3.36
C ARG A 71 -1.10 8.81 3.18
N ASN A 72 -1.62 8.76 1.95
CA ASN A 72 -3.03 8.42 1.73
C ASN A 72 -3.35 6.99 2.17
N LEU A 73 -2.63 5.99 1.67
CA LEU A 73 -2.90 4.59 2.01
C LEU A 73 -2.58 4.29 3.47
N MET A 74 -1.47 4.84 3.99
CA MET A 74 -1.13 4.67 5.41
C MET A 74 -2.22 5.19 6.33
N VAL A 75 -2.83 6.33 6.00
CA VAL A 75 -3.93 6.90 6.78
C VAL A 75 -5.23 6.13 6.57
N MET A 76 -5.61 5.85 5.32
CA MET A 76 -6.89 5.21 4.97
C MET A 76 -6.96 3.76 5.43
N LEU A 77 -5.90 2.99 5.25
CA LEU A 77 -5.92 1.54 5.47
C LEU A 77 -5.50 1.13 6.90
N ASN A 78 -4.85 2.01 7.64
CA ASN A 78 -4.58 1.78 9.06
C ASN A 78 -5.62 2.46 9.98
N GLY A 79 -6.15 3.62 9.59
CA GLY A 79 -7.09 4.40 10.40
C GLY A 79 -8.43 3.69 10.62
N ALA A 80 -9.08 3.99 11.73
CA ALA A 80 -10.36 3.39 12.16
C ALA A 80 -10.35 1.85 12.12
N THR A 81 -9.31 1.26 12.68
CA THR A 81 -9.15 -0.18 12.88
C THR A 81 -8.82 -0.47 14.35
N ASP A 82 -8.69 -1.73 14.70
CA ASP A 82 -8.19 -2.14 16.03
C ASP A 82 -6.68 -1.92 16.22
N GLU A 83 -5.99 -1.40 15.23
CA GLU A 83 -4.57 -1.02 15.35
C GLU A 83 -4.39 0.47 15.58
N THR A 84 -5.24 1.32 14.97
CA THR A 84 -4.95 2.76 14.89
C THR A 84 -6.22 3.60 14.87
N LEU A 85 -6.23 4.63 15.70
CA LEU A 85 -7.25 5.67 15.76
C LEU A 85 -6.64 7.07 15.63
N ALA A 86 -7.44 8.05 15.25
CA ALA A 86 -7.05 9.46 15.37
C ALA A 86 -6.76 9.81 16.83
N ARG A 87 -5.74 10.64 17.07
CA ARG A 87 -5.36 11.08 18.41
C ARG A 87 -6.50 11.79 19.13
N ASP A 88 -7.19 12.67 18.45
CA ASP A 88 -8.31 13.47 18.95
C ASP A 88 -9.09 14.10 17.78
N ASN A 89 -10.15 14.85 18.08
CA ASN A 89 -10.97 15.53 17.07
C ASN A 89 -10.44 16.92 16.67
N SER A 90 -9.32 17.36 17.22
CA SER A 90 -8.71 18.67 16.90
C SER A 90 -7.81 18.63 15.67
N LEU A 91 -7.61 17.45 15.07
CA LEU A 91 -6.84 17.28 13.85
C LEU A 91 -7.54 17.95 12.66
N ASP A 92 -6.73 18.24 11.64
CA ASP A 92 -7.25 18.60 10.33
C ASP A 92 -8.33 17.59 9.90
N PRO A 93 -9.54 18.04 9.52
CA PRO A 93 -10.64 17.16 9.09
C PRO A 93 -10.24 16.14 8.04
N ASN A 94 -9.26 16.46 7.16
CA ASN A 94 -8.74 15.53 6.15
C ASN A 94 -8.07 14.28 6.76
N TYR A 95 -7.67 14.33 8.03
CA TYR A 95 -7.05 13.20 8.74
C TYR A 95 -8.00 12.56 9.75
N VAL A 96 -8.73 13.38 10.52
CA VAL A 96 -9.55 12.84 11.62
C VAL A 96 -10.66 11.90 11.12
N VAL A 97 -11.24 12.17 9.96
CA VAL A 97 -12.29 11.32 9.35
C VAL A 97 -11.84 9.87 9.13
N TRP A 98 -10.56 9.64 8.88
CA TRP A 98 -9.98 8.32 8.71
C TRP A 98 -9.77 7.59 10.03
N GLY A 99 -9.43 8.33 11.08
CA GLY A 99 -9.19 7.75 12.40
C GLY A 99 -10.45 7.53 13.22
N ASN A 100 -11.58 8.19 12.90
CA ASN A 100 -12.86 8.04 13.58
C ASN A 100 -13.97 7.42 12.71
N GLY A 101 -13.65 7.03 11.47
CA GLY A 101 -14.58 6.37 10.57
C GLY A 101 -15.67 7.25 9.95
N THR A 102 -15.56 8.59 10.01
CA THR A 102 -16.57 9.51 9.44
C THR A 102 -16.31 9.90 7.97
N PHE A 103 -15.37 9.24 7.30
CA PHE A 103 -15.05 9.48 5.89
C PHE A 103 -16.26 9.29 4.97
N THR A 104 -16.28 10.05 3.87
CA THR A 104 -17.32 10.04 2.83
C THR A 104 -16.69 10.04 1.43
N GLY A 105 -17.49 9.94 0.37
CA GLY A 105 -17.02 10.07 -1.01
C GLY A 105 -16.41 11.44 -1.35
N GLN A 106 -16.58 12.43 -0.50
CA GLN A 106 -15.98 13.76 -0.63
C GLN A 106 -14.62 13.89 0.08
N SER A 107 -14.20 12.86 0.83
CA SER A 107 -12.91 12.87 1.52
C SER A 107 -11.75 12.87 0.53
N ASN A 108 -10.85 13.84 0.65
CA ASN A 108 -9.81 14.10 -0.35
C ASN A 108 -8.95 12.87 -0.70
N PHE A 109 -8.51 12.11 0.29
CA PHE A 109 -7.60 10.98 0.07
C PHE A 109 -8.19 9.86 -0.79
N ILE A 110 -9.52 9.69 -0.77
CA ILE A 110 -10.21 8.73 -1.66
C ILE A 110 -10.02 9.14 -3.12
N ASN A 111 -10.35 10.41 -3.45
CA ASN A 111 -10.22 10.89 -4.81
C ASN A 111 -8.76 10.93 -5.27
N GLU A 112 -7.84 11.38 -4.42
CA GLU A 112 -6.42 11.41 -4.72
C GLU A 112 -5.88 10.01 -5.04
N SER A 113 -6.17 9.01 -4.19
CA SER A 113 -5.73 7.63 -4.40
C SER A 113 -6.33 7.03 -5.69
N TRP A 114 -7.59 7.32 -5.97
CA TRP A 114 -8.25 6.91 -7.21
C TRP A 114 -7.52 7.48 -8.42
N VAL A 115 -7.29 8.78 -8.46
CA VAL A 115 -6.62 9.46 -9.58
C VAL A 115 -5.18 8.96 -9.75
N PHE A 116 -4.45 8.76 -8.65
CA PHE A 116 -3.08 8.27 -8.72
C PHE A 116 -2.98 6.88 -9.32
N PHE A 117 -3.77 5.94 -8.83
CA PHE A 117 -3.73 4.58 -9.35
C PHE A 117 -4.18 4.50 -10.81
N TYR A 118 -5.24 5.21 -11.20
CA TYR A 118 -5.65 5.24 -12.61
C TYR A 118 -4.62 5.97 -13.51
N SER A 119 -3.90 6.95 -13.01
CA SER A 119 -2.78 7.54 -13.73
C SER A 119 -1.66 6.51 -13.97
N GLY A 120 -1.37 5.67 -12.97
CA GLY A 120 -0.41 4.56 -13.11
C GLY A 120 -0.86 3.52 -14.14
N ILE A 121 -2.14 3.13 -14.10
CA ILE A 121 -2.75 2.22 -15.06
C ILE A 121 -2.65 2.78 -16.48
N SER A 122 -3.00 4.05 -16.67
CA SER A 122 -2.91 4.72 -17.96
C SER A 122 -1.47 4.74 -18.50
N ARG A 123 -0.50 5.12 -17.66
CA ARG A 123 0.93 5.09 -18.04
C ARG A 123 1.40 3.69 -18.43
N ALA A 124 0.96 2.66 -17.70
CA ALA A 124 1.30 1.27 -18.02
C ALA A 124 0.71 0.86 -19.37
N ASN A 125 -0.56 1.18 -19.66
CA ASN A 125 -1.17 0.90 -20.94
C ASN A 125 -0.44 1.58 -22.10
N TYR A 126 -0.10 2.88 -21.96
CA TYR A 126 0.67 3.60 -22.98
C TYR A 126 2.04 2.97 -23.24
N LEU A 127 2.76 2.54 -22.21
CA LEU A 127 4.06 1.88 -22.38
C LEU A 127 3.91 0.52 -23.07
N ILE A 128 2.99 -0.34 -22.59
CA ILE A 128 2.77 -1.69 -23.12
C ILE A 128 2.40 -1.64 -24.62
N GLU A 129 1.54 -0.69 -25.02
CA GLU A 129 1.08 -0.58 -26.39
C GLU A 129 2.13 -0.01 -27.37
N ARG A 130 3.09 0.79 -26.88
CA ARG A 130 4.04 1.50 -27.73
C ARG A 130 5.44 0.89 -27.77
N ILE A 131 5.77 0.06 -26.78
CA ILE A 131 7.13 -0.49 -26.64
C ILE A 131 7.53 -1.37 -27.84
N ASP A 132 6.57 -1.96 -28.55
CA ASP A 132 6.87 -2.81 -29.69
C ASP A 132 7.47 -2.06 -30.89
N ALA A 133 7.16 -0.77 -31.02
CA ALA A 133 7.72 0.09 -32.05
C ALA A 133 9.15 0.58 -31.73
N ILE A 134 9.64 0.33 -30.51
CA ILE A 134 10.99 0.75 -30.09
C ILE A 134 12.00 -0.33 -30.47
N GLU A 135 13.01 0.07 -31.21
CA GLU A 135 14.15 -0.77 -31.59
C GLU A 135 15.34 -0.57 -30.65
N GLY A 136 16.33 -1.45 -30.74
CA GLY A 136 17.63 -1.29 -30.05
C GLY A 136 17.68 -1.84 -28.63
N PHE A 137 16.67 -2.59 -28.16
CA PHE A 137 16.78 -3.30 -26.90
C PHE A 137 17.84 -4.41 -26.95
N SER A 138 18.57 -4.58 -25.85
CA SER A 138 19.52 -5.68 -25.67
C SER A 138 18.86 -6.83 -24.87
N GLY A 139 19.15 -8.08 -25.29
CA GLY A 139 18.67 -9.26 -24.59
C GLY A 139 17.16 -9.31 -24.43
N ASN A 140 16.68 -9.68 -23.24
CA ASN A 140 15.26 -9.78 -22.93
C ASN A 140 14.63 -8.52 -22.31
N ARG A 141 15.39 -7.39 -22.28
CA ARG A 141 14.98 -6.20 -21.52
C ARG A 141 13.62 -5.64 -21.92
N LYS A 142 13.26 -5.72 -23.21
CA LYS A 142 11.93 -5.31 -23.71
C LYS A 142 10.81 -6.06 -22.99
N ASN A 143 10.89 -7.40 -22.95
CA ASN A 143 9.87 -8.24 -22.31
C ASN A 143 9.83 -8.00 -20.79
N GLU A 144 10.99 -7.78 -20.15
CA GLU A 144 11.06 -7.46 -18.73
C GLU A 144 10.35 -6.13 -18.42
N ILE A 145 10.53 -5.09 -19.25
CA ILE A 145 9.83 -3.80 -19.10
C ILE A 145 8.32 -3.98 -19.23
N ILE A 146 7.86 -4.77 -20.20
CA ILE A 146 6.43 -5.11 -20.35
C ILE A 146 5.92 -5.82 -19.10
N ALA A 147 6.68 -6.77 -18.58
CA ALA A 147 6.29 -7.55 -17.40
C ALA A 147 6.25 -6.69 -16.13
N GLU A 148 7.21 -5.78 -15.93
CA GLU A 148 7.17 -4.82 -14.84
C GLU A 148 5.95 -3.88 -14.96
N ALA A 149 5.66 -3.37 -16.16
CA ALA A 149 4.52 -2.50 -16.42
C ALA A 149 3.18 -3.22 -16.17
N ARG A 150 3.04 -4.48 -16.63
CA ARG A 150 1.85 -5.30 -16.37
C ARG A 150 1.69 -5.59 -14.88
N LEU A 151 2.74 -5.98 -14.19
CA LEU A 151 2.69 -6.22 -12.75
C LEU A 151 2.20 -4.99 -11.98
N LEU A 152 2.74 -3.81 -12.29
CA LEU A 152 2.31 -2.56 -11.65
C LEU A 152 0.87 -2.19 -12.02
N ARG A 153 0.44 -2.41 -13.26
CA ARG A 153 -0.96 -2.22 -13.69
C ARG A 153 -1.91 -3.12 -12.90
N GLY A 154 -1.59 -4.40 -12.79
CA GLY A 154 -2.32 -5.36 -11.97
C GLY A 154 -2.35 -4.93 -10.51
N PHE A 155 -1.24 -4.46 -9.96
CA PHE A 155 -1.15 -4.00 -8.58
C PHE A 155 -2.07 -2.79 -8.30
N TYR A 156 -2.11 -1.81 -9.19
CA TYR A 156 -2.99 -0.66 -9.03
C TYR A 156 -4.47 -1.03 -9.14
N HIS A 157 -4.85 -1.94 -10.06
CA HIS A 157 -6.20 -2.48 -10.12
C HIS A 157 -6.56 -3.29 -8.87
N MET A 158 -5.65 -4.13 -8.37
CA MET A 158 -5.86 -4.90 -7.15
C MET A 158 -6.11 -3.99 -5.94
N MET A 159 -5.28 -2.97 -5.74
CA MET A 159 -5.43 -2.03 -4.63
C MET A 159 -6.75 -1.26 -4.71
N LEU A 160 -7.11 -0.75 -5.88
CA LEU A 160 -8.40 -0.10 -6.10
C LEU A 160 -9.57 -1.04 -5.77
N SER A 161 -9.49 -2.30 -6.22
CA SER A 161 -10.54 -3.29 -5.98
C SER A 161 -10.63 -3.70 -4.51
N MET A 162 -9.50 -3.89 -3.82
CA MET A 162 -9.50 -4.18 -2.38
C MET A 162 -10.08 -3.03 -1.55
N MET A 163 -9.98 -1.80 -2.03
CA MET A 163 -10.56 -0.63 -1.36
C MET A 163 -12.02 -0.38 -1.71
N HIS A 164 -12.40 -0.51 -2.98
CA HIS A 164 -13.70 -0.04 -3.47
C HIS A 164 -14.64 -1.16 -3.96
N GLY A 165 -14.18 -2.40 -4.05
CA GLY A 165 -14.88 -3.51 -4.68
C GLY A 165 -14.68 -3.54 -6.19
N GLY A 166 -15.74 -3.79 -6.98
CA GLY A 166 -15.69 -3.68 -8.43
C GLY A 166 -15.36 -2.24 -8.86
N ILE A 167 -14.58 -2.10 -9.91
CA ILE A 167 -14.07 -0.82 -10.41
C ILE A 167 -13.99 -0.83 -11.95
N PRO A 168 -13.95 0.30 -12.63
CA PRO A 168 -13.65 0.32 -14.07
C PRO A 168 -12.28 -0.33 -14.37
N VAL A 169 -12.27 -1.27 -15.31
CA VAL A 169 -11.04 -1.93 -15.78
C VAL A 169 -10.57 -1.27 -17.06
N TYR A 170 -9.39 -0.66 -17.02
CA TYR A 170 -8.74 -0.07 -18.19
C TYR A 170 -7.54 -0.92 -18.59
N ALA A 171 -7.73 -1.74 -19.64
CA ALA A 171 -6.69 -2.62 -20.19
C ALA A 171 -5.97 -2.00 -21.41
N SER A 172 -6.51 -0.91 -21.95
CA SER A 172 -5.97 -0.17 -23.10
C SER A 172 -6.01 1.34 -22.88
N SER A 173 -5.07 2.05 -23.51
CA SER A 173 -5.06 3.52 -23.55
C SER A 173 -6.24 4.13 -24.33
N ASN A 174 -6.90 3.33 -25.17
CA ASN A 174 -8.05 3.71 -25.98
C ASN A 174 -9.41 3.32 -25.35
N ASP A 175 -9.40 2.79 -24.14
CA ASP A 175 -10.64 2.44 -23.43
C ASP A 175 -11.50 3.69 -23.19
N ASP A 176 -12.83 3.52 -23.25
CA ASP A 176 -13.77 4.60 -22.94
C ASP A 176 -13.55 5.11 -21.50
N PRO A 177 -13.21 6.40 -21.30
CA PRO A 177 -12.98 6.95 -19.98
C PRO A 177 -14.23 6.96 -19.08
N LYS A 178 -15.41 6.72 -19.65
CA LYS A 178 -16.70 6.65 -18.93
C LYS A 178 -17.21 5.21 -18.75
N LYS A 179 -16.32 4.23 -18.63
CA LYS A 179 -16.74 2.85 -18.30
C LYS A 179 -17.50 2.80 -16.98
N ALA A 180 -18.51 1.94 -16.94
CA ALA A 180 -19.13 1.51 -15.69
C ALA A 180 -18.14 0.70 -14.84
N ARG A 181 -18.50 0.42 -13.61
CA ARG A 181 -17.75 -0.51 -12.75
C ARG A 181 -17.85 -1.92 -13.31
N ASN A 182 -16.72 -2.56 -13.48
CA ASN A 182 -16.61 -3.99 -13.71
C ASN A 182 -16.77 -4.74 -12.38
N SER A 183 -17.17 -5.99 -12.44
CA SER A 183 -17.23 -6.88 -11.27
C SER A 183 -15.84 -7.16 -10.71
N ILE A 184 -15.76 -7.55 -9.42
CA ILE A 184 -14.49 -8.04 -8.82
C ILE A 184 -13.91 -9.18 -9.67
N GLN A 185 -14.75 -10.06 -10.24
CA GLN A 185 -14.29 -11.13 -11.13
C GLN A 185 -13.53 -10.60 -12.35
N GLU A 186 -14.08 -9.63 -13.04
CA GLU A 186 -13.44 -9.05 -14.22
C GLU A 186 -12.14 -8.31 -13.86
N VAL A 187 -12.12 -7.60 -12.71
CA VAL A 187 -10.90 -6.96 -12.20
C VAL A 187 -9.82 -8.00 -11.95
N TYR A 188 -10.14 -9.08 -11.21
CA TYR A 188 -9.15 -10.10 -10.87
C TYR A 188 -8.74 -10.98 -12.06
N ASN A 189 -9.57 -11.13 -13.08
CA ASN A 189 -9.14 -11.76 -14.34
C ASN A 189 -7.98 -11.00 -14.98
N LEU A 190 -8.02 -9.65 -15.01
CA LEU A 190 -6.89 -8.84 -15.48
C LEU A 190 -5.69 -8.92 -14.51
N VAL A 191 -5.94 -8.77 -13.21
CA VAL A 191 -4.89 -8.78 -12.17
C VAL A 191 -4.08 -10.07 -12.21
N LEU A 192 -4.75 -11.22 -12.20
CA LEU A 192 -4.09 -12.52 -12.22
C LEU A 192 -3.32 -12.73 -13.53
N SER A 193 -3.92 -12.41 -14.67
CA SER A 193 -3.23 -12.49 -15.97
C SER A 193 -1.98 -11.61 -16.04
N ASP A 194 -2.02 -10.40 -15.48
CA ASP A 194 -0.85 -9.50 -15.45
C ASP A 194 0.25 -10.04 -14.53
N TYR A 195 -0.12 -10.61 -13.39
CA TYR A 195 0.84 -11.20 -12.45
C TYR A 195 1.44 -12.50 -12.94
N GLU A 196 0.65 -13.37 -13.57
CA GLU A 196 1.12 -14.63 -14.18
C GLU A 196 2.13 -14.34 -15.29
N PHE A 197 1.81 -13.40 -16.19
CA PHE A 197 2.77 -12.97 -17.20
C PHE A 197 4.08 -12.46 -16.59
N ALA A 198 4.00 -11.67 -15.52
CA ALA A 198 5.17 -11.15 -14.84
C ALA A 198 5.97 -12.27 -14.13
N TYR A 199 5.29 -13.24 -13.51
CA TYR A 199 5.93 -14.39 -12.88
C TYR A 199 6.70 -15.25 -13.87
N GLU A 200 6.17 -15.45 -15.07
CA GLU A 200 6.81 -16.22 -16.13
C GLU A 200 7.97 -15.50 -16.82
N THR A 201 7.89 -14.15 -16.89
CA THR A 201 8.80 -13.34 -17.70
C THR A 201 9.94 -12.72 -16.90
N LEU A 202 9.68 -12.27 -15.65
CA LEU A 202 10.67 -11.57 -14.85
C LEU A 202 11.77 -12.48 -14.34
N LEU A 203 12.97 -11.91 -14.20
CA LEU A 203 14.14 -12.61 -13.66
C LEU A 203 14.02 -12.82 -12.15
N PHE A 204 14.78 -13.76 -11.61
CA PHE A 204 14.89 -14.04 -10.18
C PHE A 204 15.43 -12.84 -9.38
N ARG A 205 16.24 -12.00 -10.00
CA ARG A 205 16.73 -10.75 -9.42
C ARG A 205 16.25 -9.58 -10.27
N ALA A 206 15.86 -8.52 -9.61
CA ALA A 206 15.46 -7.29 -10.29
C ALA A 206 16.60 -6.70 -11.11
N ALA A 207 16.27 -6.06 -12.21
CA ALA A 207 17.25 -5.36 -13.07
C ALA A 207 17.99 -4.23 -12.33
N LYS A 208 17.31 -3.60 -11.35
CA LYS A 208 17.86 -2.55 -10.47
C LYS A 208 17.29 -2.76 -9.07
N PRO A 209 18.02 -2.35 -7.99
CA PRO A 209 17.49 -2.35 -6.64
C PRO A 209 16.15 -1.60 -6.57
N GLY A 210 15.21 -2.11 -5.77
CA GLY A 210 13.88 -1.53 -5.60
C GLY A 210 12.87 -1.85 -6.72
N ARG A 211 13.31 -2.44 -7.85
CA ARG A 211 12.39 -2.91 -8.89
C ARG A 211 11.83 -4.29 -8.58
N VAL A 212 10.65 -4.57 -9.13
CA VAL A 212 9.99 -5.87 -8.99
C VAL A 212 10.75 -6.97 -9.74
N ASN A 213 10.57 -8.20 -9.29
CA ASN A 213 11.17 -9.41 -9.87
C ASN A 213 10.14 -10.55 -9.89
N LYS A 214 10.53 -11.73 -10.35
CA LYS A 214 9.69 -12.93 -10.38
C LYS A 214 9.01 -13.19 -9.03
N TRP A 215 9.73 -13.04 -7.93
CA TRP A 215 9.22 -13.35 -6.59
C TRP A 215 8.23 -12.31 -6.08
N THR A 216 8.36 -11.06 -6.52
CA THR A 216 7.34 -10.04 -6.30
C THR A 216 6.02 -10.45 -6.96
N ALA A 217 6.07 -10.93 -8.21
CA ALA A 217 4.89 -11.40 -8.92
C ALA A 217 4.25 -12.61 -8.23
N ALA A 218 5.05 -13.60 -7.84
CA ALA A 218 4.58 -14.78 -7.09
C ALA A 218 3.91 -14.39 -5.76
N GLY A 219 4.50 -13.47 -5.00
CA GLY A 219 3.94 -13.02 -3.72
C GLY A 219 2.64 -12.23 -3.89
N LEU A 220 2.52 -11.43 -4.95
CA LEU A 220 1.28 -10.72 -5.29
C LEU A 220 0.19 -11.68 -5.83
N LEU A 221 0.55 -12.72 -6.58
CA LEU A 221 -0.35 -13.82 -6.94
C LEU A 221 -0.88 -14.51 -5.69
N ALA A 222 0.00 -14.93 -4.78
CA ALA A 222 -0.40 -15.54 -3.52
C ALA A 222 -1.35 -14.64 -2.73
N LYS A 223 -1.06 -13.34 -2.65
CA LYS A 223 -1.92 -12.36 -1.96
C LYS A 223 -3.28 -12.21 -2.63
N ALA A 224 -3.34 -12.15 -3.96
CA ALA A 224 -4.59 -12.04 -4.71
C ALA A 224 -5.46 -13.29 -4.53
N HIS A 225 -4.88 -14.48 -4.68
CA HIS A 225 -5.58 -15.75 -4.47
C HIS A 225 -6.09 -15.90 -3.04
N THR A 226 -5.25 -15.61 -2.04
CA THR A 226 -5.63 -15.66 -0.62
C THR A 226 -6.75 -14.68 -0.29
N TYR A 227 -6.71 -13.46 -0.84
CA TYR A 227 -7.78 -12.47 -0.66
C TYR A 227 -9.13 -12.98 -1.17
N LEU A 228 -9.17 -13.50 -2.40
CA LEU A 228 -10.39 -14.04 -3.00
C LEU A 228 -10.93 -15.22 -2.19
N ALA A 229 -10.08 -16.19 -1.86
CA ALA A 229 -10.46 -17.39 -1.13
C ALA A 229 -11.00 -17.05 0.26
N SER A 230 -10.30 -16.21 1.03
CA SER A 230 -10.70 -15.83 2.38
C SER A 230 -11.99 -15.00 2.38
N ALA A 231 -12.16 -14.06 1.46
CA ALA A 231 -13.37 -13.28 1.30
C ALA A 231 -14.61 -14.16 1.02
N LYS A 232 -14.44 -15.19 0.17
CA LYS A 232 -15.50 -16.17 -0.13
C LYS A 232 -15.85 -17.03 1.08
N ILE A 233 -14.85 -17.65 1.74
CA ILE A 233 -15.07 -18.56 2.87
C ILE A 233 -15.66 -17.82 4.08
N SER A 234 -15.19 -16.61 4.34
CA SER A 234 -15.69 -15.79 5.45
C SER A 234 -17.11 -15.26 5.24
N GLY A 235 -17.65 -15.38 4.02
CA GLY A 235 -18.96 -14.86 3.66
C GLY A 235 -18.97 -13.33 3.60
N LEU A 236 -17.87 -12.70 3.17
CA LEU A 236 -17.83 -11.26 2.96
C LEU A 236 -18.95 -10.87 1.98
N ASN A 237 -19.89 -10.04 2.46
CA ASN A 237 -20.96 -9.52 1.63
C ASN A 237 -20.47 -8.33 0.80
N GLY A 238 -20.68 -8.40 -0.52
CA GLY A 238 -20.34 -7.29 -1.42
C GLY A 238 -21.34 -6.14 -1.38
N PHE A 239 -22.57 -6.39 -0.87
CA PHE A 239 -23.70 -5.45 -0.75
C PHE A 239 -24.28 -4.96 -2.09
N ILE A 240 -23.52 -5.05 -3.17
CA ILE A 240 -23.94 -4.80 -4.56
C ILE A 240 -23.33 -5.87 -5.47
N ASP A 241 -23.97 -6.16 -6.61
CA ASP A 241 -23.61 -7.29 -7.48
C ASP A 241 -22.16 -7.25 -7.96
N VAL A 242 -21.64 -6.08 -8.31
CA VAL A 242 -20.26 -5.93 -8.82
C VAL A 242 -19.19 -6.29 -7.76
N ASN A 243 -19.56 -6.35 -6.48
CA ASN A 243 -18.67 -6.73 -5.37
C ASN A 243 -18.82 -8.21 -4.95
N SER A 244 -19.52 -9.03 -5.74
CA SER A 244 -19.81 -10.43 -5.39
C SER A 244 -18.59 -11.33 -5.48
N PHE A 245 -18.43 -12.22 -4.50
CA PHE A 245 -17.47 -13.32 -4.49
C PHE A 245 -18.11 -14.68 -4.81
N ALA A 246 -19.36 -14.71 -5.33
CA ALA A 246 -20.09 -15.96 -5.57
C ALA A 246 -19.35 -16.89 -6.55
N TRP A 247 -18.63 -16.34 -7.50
CA TRP A 247 -17.87 -17.02 -8.56
C TRP A 247 -16.58 -17.69 -8.08
N VAL A 248 -16.09 -17.35 -6.88
CA VAL A 248 -14.79 -17.81 -6.36
C VAL A 248 -14.85 -19.27 -5.92
N ASP A 249 -13.94 -20.10 -6.43
CA ASP A 249 -13.60 -21.41 -5.89
C ASP A 249 -12.47 -21.26 -4.86
N SER A 250 -12.83 -21.25 -3.59
CA SER A 250 -11.87 -21.02 -2.51
C SER A 250 -10.79 -22.09 -2.41
N ASN A 251 -11.13 -23.36 -2.71
CA ASN A 251 -10.17 -24.46 -2.64
C ASN A 251 -9.11 -24.29 -3.73
N GLN A 252 -9.53 -24.01 -4.96
CA GLN A 252 -8.60 -23.75 -6.06
C GLN A 252 -7.69 -22.56 -5.75
N HIS A 253 -8.25 -21.46 -5.27
CA HIS A 253 -7.46 -20.28 -4.96
C HIS A 253 -6.46 -20.51 -3.81
N TYR A 254 -6.82 -21.28 -2.76
CA TYR A 254 -5.84 -21.63 -1.73
C TYR A 254 -4.76 -22.59 -2.21
N GLN A 255 -5.08 -23.53 -3.12
CA GLN A 255 -4.07 -24.36 -3.76
C GLN A 255 -3.08 -23.51 -4.59
N SER A 256 -3.58 -22.60 -5.40
CA SER A 256 -2.71 -21.67 -6.15
C SER A 256 -1.86 -20.79 -5.21
N ALA A 257 -2.44 -20.27 -4.13
CA ALA A 257 -1.68 -19.51 -3.14
C ALA A 257 -0.57 -20.35 -2.49
N LEU A 258 -0.87 -21.63 -2.19
CA LEU A 258 0.11 -22.57 -1.64
C LEU A 258 1.26 -22.80 -2.62
N GLU A 259 0.98 -23.07 -3.89
CA GLU A 259 1.98 -23.28 -4.94
C GLU A 259 2.94 -22.10 -5.05
N TYR A 260 2.44 -20.88 -5.19
CA TYR A 260 3.28 -19.69 -5.29
C TYR A 260 4.09 -19.42 -4.01
N THR A 261 3.50 -19.60 -2.85
CA THR A 261 4.22 -19.39 -1.59
C THR A 261 5.27 -20.46 -1.33
N GLN A 262 5.02 -21.71 -1.71
CA GLN A 262 6.01 -22.79 -1.66
C GLN A 262 7.19 -22.52 -2.60
N ASP A 263 6.94 -22.04 -3.82
CA ASP A 263 8.02 -21.67 -4.75
C ASP A 263 8.90 -20.55 -4.18
N ILE A 264 8.28 -19.52 -3.58
CA ILE A 264 9.03 -18.45 -2.92
C ILE A 264 9.88 -18.99 -1.77
N VAL A 265 9.29 -19.80 -0.89
CA VAL A 265 9.99 -20.34 0.29
C VAL A 265 11.17 -21.23 -0.12
N ALA A 266 11.01 -22.03 -1.18
CA ALA A 266 12.03 -22.96 -1.63
C ALA A 266 13.14 -22.33 -2.48
N ASN A 267 12.81 -21.33 -3.31
CA ASN A 267 13.67 -20.95 -4.43
C ASN A 267 14.03 -19.46 -4.49
N SER A 268 13.40 -18.58 -3.70
CA SER A 268 13.60 -17.13 -3.85
C SER A 268 14.92 -16.62 -3.26
N GLY A 269 15.39 -17.25 -2.21
CA GLY A 269 16.53 -16.77 -1.41
C GLY A 269 16.19 -15.58 -0.49
N TYR A 270 14.93 -15.12 -0.44
CA TYR A 270 14.49 -14.18 0.58
C TYR A 270 14.45 -14.85 1.96
N THR A 271 14.79 -14.09 2.99
CA THR A 271 14.81 -14.56 4.38
C THR A 271 14.19 -13.52 5.30
N LEU A 272 13.79 -13.93 6.50
CA LEU A 272 13.49 -12.96 7.55
C LEU A 272 14.78 -12.26 7.96
N THR A 273 14.79 -10.94 7.90
CA THR A 273 15.92 -10.12 8.41
C THR A 273 16.14 -10.44 9.88
N ALA A 274 17.37 -10.75 10.24
CA ALA A 274 17.70 -11.25 11.59
C ALA A 274 17.27 -10.30 12.72
N ASN A 275 17.38 -9.00 12.47
CA ASN A 275 16.91 -7.98 13.40
C ASN A 275 15.68 -7.26 12.80
N TYR A 276 14.53 -7.39 13.47
CA TYR A 276 13.27 -6.78 13.04
C TYR A 276 13.36 -5.25 12.90
N ASP A 277 14.14 -4.57 13.76
CA ASP A 277 14.33 -3.12 13.72
C ASP A 277 14.95 -2.64 12.40
N TYR A 278 15.83 -3.45 11.79
CA TYR A 278 16.50 -3.08 10.54
C TYR A 278 15.54 -2.86 9.36
N LEU A 279 14.35 -3.42 9.42
CA LEU A 279 13.31 -3.22 8.40
C LEU A 279 12.78 -1.78 8.37
N PHE A 280 12.89 -1.04 9.47
CA PHE A 280 12.22 0.25 9.65
C PHE A 280 13.17 1.40 10.00
N ARG A 281 14.48 1.20 9.81
CA ARG A 281 15.50 2.23 10.02
C ARG A 281 16.01 2.80 8.70
N GLU A 282 16.36 4.07 8.75
CA GLU A 282 16.89 4.79 7.59
C GLU A 282 18.30 4.35 7.22
N THR A 283 19.11 3.94 8.21
CA THR A 283 20.53 3.56 8.03
C THR A 283 20.72 2.10 7.62
N THR A 284 19.69 1.27 7.69
CA THR A 284 19.78 -0.19 7.44
C THR A 284 19.07 -0.62 6.15
N LYS A 285 18.93 0.26 5.16
CA LYS A 285 18.22 -0.02 3.90
C LYS A 285 18.77 -1.23 3.13
N GLN A 286 20.07 -1.49 3.20
CA GLN A 286 20.65 -2.64 2.51
C GLN A 286 20.15 -3.96 3.10
N GLN A 287 19.98 -4.03 4.43
CA GLN A 287 19.46 -5.20 5.12
C GLN A 287 17.96 -5.41 4.85
N GLN A 288 17.21 -4.34 4.54
CA GLN A 288 15.79 -4.45 4.19
C GLN A 288 15.56 -5.34 2.97
N TYR A 289 16.46 -5.33 1.99
CA TYR A 289 16.33 -6.14 0.76
C TYR A 289 16.52 -7.65 0.96
N GLU A 290 16.94 -8.09 2.14
CA GLU A 290 16.87 -9.51 2.51
C GLU A 290 15.43 -10.00 2.64
N GLU A 291 14.51 -9.09 3.03
CA GLU A 291 13.10 -9.40 3.30
C GLU A 291 12.12 -8.62 2.41
N PHE A 292 12.42 -7.37 2.02
CA PHE A 292 11.52 -6.57 1.20
C PHE A 292 11.51 -7.07 -0.25
N MET A 293 10.36 -7.56 -0.68
CA MET A 293 10.11 -8.02 -2.04
C MET A 293 9.50 -6.93 -2.91
N PHE A 294 8.82 -5.96 -2.30
CA PHE A 294 8.25 -4.79 -2.95
C PHE A 294 8.05 -3.67 -1.92
N ALA A 295 8.47 -2.47 -2.25
CA ALA A 295 8.39 -1.32 -1.36
C ALA A 295 8.11 -0.02 -2.13
N ALA A 296 7.47 0.94 -1.45
CA ALA A 296 7.49 2.32 -1.87
C ALA A 296 8.80 2.93 -1.36
N GLU A 297 9.74 3.13 -2.27
CA GLU A 297 11.09 3.57 -1.96
C GLU A 297 11.13 5.06 -1.66
N ALA A 298 11.96 5.47 -0.69
CA ALA A 298 12.22 6.84 -0.36
C ALA A 298 13.72 7.15 -0.44
N SER A 299 14.09 8.39 -0.72
CA SER A 299 15.47 8.83 -0.80
C SER A 299 15.61 10.27 -0.36
N SER A 300 16.60 10.56 0.46
CA SER A 300 17.02 11.91 0.86
C SER A 300 18.19 12.45 0.03
N SER A 301 18.53 11.78 -1.08
CA SER A 301 19.58 12.27 -1.98
C SER A 301 19.22 13.65 -2.54
N PRO A 302 20.18 14.59 -2.61
CA PRO A 302 19.94 15.92 -3.21
C PRO A 302 19.45 15.88 -4.67
N THR A 303 19.76 14.79 -5.38
CA THR A 303 19.38 14.59 -6.78
C THR A 303 18.05 13.86 -6.95
N VAL A 304 17.60 13.14 -5.92
CA VAL A 304 16.34 12.37 -5.92
C VAL A 304 15.68 12.57 -4.55
N ASN A 305 15.03 13.69 -4.37
CA ASN A 305 14.40 14.02 -3.10
C ASN A 305 12.97 13.44 -3.06
N VAL A 306 12.86 12.16 -2.76
CA VAL A 306 11.58 11.44 -2.54
C VAL A 306 11.50 11.03 -1.09
N VAL A 307 11.30 12.01 -0.21
CA VAL A 307 11.08 11.75 1.23
C VAL A 307 9.62 11.43 1.47
N ASN A 308 9.36 10.51 2.40
CA ASN A 308 8.01 10.26 2.87
C ASN A 308 7.68 11.07 4.13
N ILE A 309 6.41 11.25 4.38
CA ILE A 309 5.89 12.02 5.53
C ILE A 309 5.30 11.15 6.63
N ILE A 310 5.55 9.84 6.57
CA ILE A 310 4.93 8.88 7.51
C ILE A 310 5.28 9.21 8.97
N SER A 311 6.50 9.67 9.21
CA SER A 311 6.93 10.06 10.54
C SER A 311 6.08 11.17 11.14
N ASN A 312 5.52 12.08 10.34
CA ASN A 312 4.64 13.12 10.83
C ASN A 312 3.36 12.56 11.45
N ALA A 313 2.67 11.72 10.71
CA ALA A 313 1.36 11.22 11.11
C ALA A 313 1.47 10.16 12.21
N PHE A 314 2.49 9.31 12.14
CA PHE A 314 2.54 8.05 12.90
C PHE A 314 3.58 8.03 14.01
N THR A 315 4.66 8.82 13.98
CA THR A 315 5.61 8.82 15.09
C THR A 315 5.18 9.73 16.24
N ALA A 316 5.68 9.43 17.43
CA ALA A 316 5.34 10.17 18.64
C ALA A 316 5.61 11.67 18.50
N GLN A 317 4.69 12.50 19.01
CA GLN A 317 4.90 13.94 19.11
C GLN A 317 6.02 14.24 20.11
N GLY A 318 6.98 15.07 19.72
CA GLY A 318 8.03 15.52 20.63
C GLY A 318 9.35 15.88 19.96
N ASN A 319 10.41 15.90 20.76
CA ASN A 319 11.74 16.26 20.30
C ASN A 319 12.34 15.16 19.42
N VAL A 320 12.81 15.52 18.22
CA VAL A 320 13.48 14.64 17.25
C VAL A 320 14.53 13.73 17.88
N ASN A 321 15.33 14.26 18.81
CA ASN A 321 16.41 13.51 19.43
C ASN A 321 15.91 12.41 20.39
N VAL A 322 14.63 12.38 20.68
CA VAL A 322 14.06 11.54 21.74
C VAL A 322 12.94 10.66 21.20
N THR A 323 12.11 11.14 20.26
CA THR A 323 10.92 10.43 19.75
C THR A 323 10.92 10.14 18.27
N GLY A 324 11.86 10.71 17.54
CA GLY A 324 11.80 10.76 16.08
C GLY A 324 10.97 11.94 15.52
N GLY A 325 10.41 12.81 16.36
CA GLY A 325 9.94 14.15 15.95
C GLY A 325 8.65 14.20 15.15
N GLY A 326 7.77 13.21 15.27
CA GLY A 326 6.48 13.21 14.60
C GLY A 326 5.44 14.14 15.25
N PHE A 327 4.27 14.22 14.62
CA PHE A 327 3.11 14.93 15.21
C PHE A 327 2.16 13.98 15.94
N GLY A 328 2.31 12.67 15.78
CA GLY A 328 1.50 11.66 16.45
C GLY A 328 0.00 11.84 16.22
N TRP A 329 -0.39 12.11 14.99
CA TRP A 329 -1.81 12.31 14.64
C TRP A 329 -2.63 11.05 14.81
N PHE A 330 -2.00 9.90 14.62
CA PHE A 330 -2.61 8.60 14.86
C PHE A 330 -1.95 7.91 16.05
N ARG A 331 -2.73 7.17 16.79
CA ARG A 331 -2.31 6.46 17.99
C ARG A 331 -2.65 4.98 17.85
N PRO A 332 -1.80 4.10 18.37
CA PRO A 332 -2.16 2.69 18.50
C PRO A 332 -3.31 2.54 19.50
N THR A 333 -4.08 1.49 19.30
CA THR A 333 -5.19 1.14 20.19
C THR A 333 -4.70 0.32 21.39
N HIS A 334 -5.53 0.21 22.40
CA HIS A 334 -5.29 -0.70 23.51
C HIS A 334 -5.39 -2.17 23.09
N GLU A 335 -6.31 -2.47 22.17
CA GLU A 335 -6.49 -3.78 21.56
C GLU A 335 -5.19 -4.27 20.93
N LEU A 336 -4.48 -3.44 20.18
CA LEU A 336 -3.17 -3.79 19.62
C LEU A 336 -2.13 -4.06 20.71
N TYR A 337 -2.11 -3.27 21.78
CA TYR A 337 -1.18 -3.52 22.90
C TYR A 337 -1.47 -4.89 23.55
N GLN A 338 -2.74 -5.23 23.75
CA GLN A 338 -3.15 -6.45 24.45
C GLN A 338 -2.83 -7.75 23.71
N ILE A 339 -2.70 -7.73 22.39
CA ILE A 339 -2.33 -8.93 21.62
C ILE A 339 -0.83 -9.27 21.72
N TYR A 340 -0.01 -8.38 22.28
CA TYR A 340 1.43 -8.64 22.48
C TYR A 340 1.73 -9.22 23.85
N ASN A 341 2.57 -10.27 23.87
CA ASN A 341 3.20 -10.79 25.08
C ASN A 341 4.46 -9.99 25.43
N GLU A 342 4.88 -10.00 26.69
CA GLU A 342 6.10 -9.32 27.13
C GLU A 342 7.39 -9.92 26.53
N ALA A 343 7.36 -11.19 26.16
CA ALA A 343 8.47 -11.88 25.50
C ALA A 343 8.65 -11.47 24.03
N ASP A 344 7.72 -10.69 23.46
CA ASP A 344 7.75 -10.27 22.06
C ASP A 344 8.43 -8.90 21.91
N PHE A 345 9.58 -8.88 21.22
CA PHE A 345 10.31 -7.66 20.90
C PHE A 345 9.45 -6.64 20.15
N ARG A 346 8.57 -7.12 19.25
CA ARG A 346 7.72 -6.25 18.40
C ARG A 346 6.81 -5.34 19.23
N ARG A 347 6.39 -5.76 20.44
CA ARG A 347 5.60 -4.89 21.33
C ARG A 347 6.33 -3.57 21.61
N ASN A 348 7.58 -3.65 22.05
CA ASN A 348 8.36 -2.47 22.43
C ASN A 348 8.95 -1.73 21.23
N HIS A 349 9.03 -2.39 20.08
CA HIS A 349 9.43 -1.80 18.83
C HIS A 349 8.27 -1.04 18.14
N ASN A 350 7.15 -1.71 17.92
CA ASN A 350 6.01 -1.15 17.18
C ASN A 350 5.22 -0.11 17.98
N LEU A 351 5.26 -0.22 19.30
CA LEU A 351 4.62 0.70 20.23
C LEU A 351 5.69 1.42 21.03
N THR A 352 5.51 2.72 21.25
CA THR A 352 6.39 3.51 22.11
C THR A 352 5.60 4.26 23.15
N GLY A 353 6.20 4.53 24.32
CA GLY A 353 5.60 5.40 25.32
C GLY A 353 5.57 6.86 24.85
N ASN A 354 4.61 7.62 25.33
CA ASN A 354 4.63 9.06 25.18
C ASN A 354 5.58 9.66 26.22
N ILE A 355 6.56 10.41 25.76
CA ILE A 355 7.78 10.75 26.48
C ILE A 355 7.63 11.50 27.79
N PRO A 356 6.77 12.47 27.96
CA PRO A 356 6.75 13.18 29.26
C PRO A 356 6.45 12.27 30.45
N ASN A 357 5.88 11.09 30.22
CA ASN A 357 5.32 10.27 31.28
C ASN A 357 5.93 8.85 31.40
N THR A 358 6.90 8.51 30.56
CA THR A 358 7.52 7.18 30.61
C THR A 358 9.03 7.31 30.78
N ASN A 359 9.53 7.00 31.97
CA ASN A 359 10.96 6.84 32.21
C ASN A 359 11.47 5.44 31.84
N LEU A 360 10.66 4.63 31.14
CA LEU A 360 11.08 3.32 30.68
C LEU A 360 11.85 3.48 29.37
N VAL A 361 13.10 3.10 29.40
CA VAL A 361 14.01 3.14 28.27
C VAL A 361 14.68 1.78 28.15
N GLU A 362 14.66 1.22 26.96
CA GLU A 362 15.51 0.08 26.59
C GLU A 362 16.57 0.55 25.61
N ILE A 363 17.77 0.01 25.69
CA ILE A 363 18.83 0.21 24.71
C ILE A 363 19.00 -1.08 23.94
N ILE A 364 18.72 -1.02 22.63
CA ILE A 364 18.79 -2.16 21.73
C ILE A 364 19.75 -1.77 20.60
N ASP A 365 20.82 -2.54 20.43
CA ASP A 365 21.89 -2.24 19.47
C ASP A 365 22.42 -0.78 19.55
N GLY A 366 22.53 -0.25 20.76
CA GLY A 366 22.98 1.11 21.01
C GLY A 366 21.95 2.20 20.73
N VAL A 367 20.74 1.85 20.31
CA VAL A 367 19.62 2.78 20.06
C VAL A 367 18.72 2.83 21.29
N ARG A 368 18.36 4.03 21.69
CA ARG A 368 17.45 4.27 22.82
C ARG A 368 16.01 4.18 22.38
N TYR A 369 15.25 3.23 22.96
CA TYR A 369 13.81 3.07 22.75
C TYR A 369 13.04 3.52 23.98
N TYR A 370 12.00 4.32 23.76
CA TYR A 370 10.99 4.57 24.79
C TYR A 370 9.93 3.48 24.67
N VAL A 371 9.87 2.61 25.68
CA VAL A 371 9.00 1.44 25.64
C VAL A 371 7.66 1.72 26.30
N PRO A 372 6.58 1.06 25.85
CA PRO A 372 5.26 1.24 26.42
C PRO A 372 5.21 0.65 27.85
N ARG A 373 4.42 1.30 28.71
CA ARG A 373 4.04 0.72 29.99
C ARG A 373 2.77 -0.10 29.83
N ASN A 374 2.60 -1.13 30.65
CA ASN A 374 1.31 -1.73 30.86
C ASN A 374 0.47 -0.78 31.72
N LEU A 375 -0.28 0.09 31.08
CA LEU A 375 -1.15 1.06 31.72
C LEU A 375 -2.58 0.53 31.72
N PRO A 376 -3.38 0.86 32.77
CA PRO A 376 -4.82 0.60 32.74
C PRO A 376 -5.45 1.22 31.48
N ASN A 377 -6.57 0.67 31.02
CA ASN A 377 -7.29 1.14 29.82
C ASN A 377 -7.55 2.65 29.79
N THR A 378 -7.58 3.31 30.94
CA THR A 378 -7.77 4.74 31.10
C THR A 378 -6.60 5.61 30.59
N ASN A 379 -5.49 5.00 30.21
CA ASN A 379 -4.23 5.71 29.91
C ASN A 379 -3.61 5.40 28.55
N VAL A 380 -4.38 4.84 27.60
CA VAL A 380 -3.87 4.46 26.26
C VAL A 380 -3.37 5.67 25.46
N GLY A 381 -3.81 6.87 25.78
CA GLY A 381 -3.29 8.10 25.18
C GLY A 381 -1.80 8.34 25.37
N PHE A 382 -1.15 7.52 26.20
CA PHE A 382 0.30 7.53 26.35
C PHE A 382 1.06 6.64 25.37
N TYR A 383 0.37 5.82 24.57
CA TYR A 383 1.01 5.04 23.52
C TYR A 383 1.14 5.87 22.24
N SER A 384 2.23 5.62 21.54
CA SER A 384 2.50 6.16 20.21
C SER A 384 3.02 5.06 19.32
N ILE A 385 2.89 5.25 18.00
CA ILE A 385 3.45 4.32 17.03
C ILE A 385 4.97 4.45 17.03
N GLY A 386 5.66 3.35 17.23
CA GLY A 386 7.12 3.28 17.28
C GLY A 386 7.77 2.73 16.03
N LYS A 387 7.04 1.99 15.21
CA LYS A 387 7.57 1.21 14.08
C LYS A 387 8.44 2.03 13.11
N TYR A 388 8.07 3.27 12.84
CA TYR A 388 8.75 4.17 11.90
C TYR A 388 9.49 5.30 12.60
N ARG A 389 10.01 5.05 13.80
CA ARG A 389 10.69 6.09 14.57
C ARG A 389 12.01 6.50 13.91
N MET A 390 12.20 7.78 13.74
CA MET A 390 13.43 8.38 13.21
C MET A 390 14.40 8.65 14.36
N MET A 391 15.21 7.67 14.70
CA MET A 391 16.16 7.79 15.82
C MET A 391 17.62 7.74 15.40
N ASP A 392 17.91 7.70 14.12
CA ASP A 392 19.28 7.65 13.62
C ASP A 392 19.96 9.03 13.73
N PRO A 393 20.99 9.17 14.59
CA PRO A 393 21.69 10.45 14.75
C PRO A 393 22.34 10.98 13.47
N ALA A 394 22.68 10.07 12.54
CA ALA A 394 23.29 10.41 11.26
C ALA A 394 22.36 11.23 10.34
N LEU A 395 21.04 11.17 10.54
CA LEU A 395 20.05 11.81 9.69
C LEU A 395 19.45 13.08 10.30
N LYS A 396 20.08 13.68 11.29
CA LYS A 396 19.66 14.94 11.94
C LYS A 396 19.52 16.13 10.97
N THR A 397 19.97 15.97 9.73
CA THR A 397 19.87 17.01 8.68
C THR A 397 18.52 17.03 7.96
N LEU A 398 17.72 15.97 8.09
CA LEU A 398 16.37 15.96 7.51
C LEU A 398 15.41 16.82 8.35
N PRO A 399 14.47 17.52 7.70
CA PRO A 399 13.40 18.18 8.41
C PRO A 399 12.61 17.18 9.26
N ASN A 400 12.10 17.61 10.41
CA ASN A 400 11.35 16.77 11.34
C ASN A 400 10.13 16.07 10.72
N TRP A 401 9.65 16.56 9.57
CA TRP A 401 8.50 16.02 8.85
C TRP A 401 8.88 15.05 7.73
N ALA A 402 10.16 14.85 7.45
CA ALA A 402 10.63 14.04 6.34
C ALA A 402 11.37 12.80 6.84
N SER A 403 11.17 11.68 6.17
CA SER A 403 11.88 10.43 6.39
C SER A 403 12.28 9.81 5.05
N ASN A 404 13.38 9.08 5.03
CA ASN A 404 13.77 8.27 3.89
C ASN A 404 13.57 6.76 4.13
N ILE A 405 12.77 6.38 5.11
CA ILE A 405 12.40 4.98 5.37
C ILE A 405 11.60 4.46 4.18
N ASN A 406 11.98 3.30 3.66
CA ASN A 406 11.18 2.58 2.66
C ASN A 406 9.93 1.99 3.31
N LEU A 407 8.79 2.07 2.64
CA LEU A 407 7.54 1.52 3.14
C LEU A 407 7.27 0.17 2.47
N PRO A 408 7.25 -0.95 3.23
CA PRO A 408 7.01 -2.26 2.67
C PRO A 408 5.59 -2.38 2.11
N ILE A 409 5.48 -2.91 0.90
CA ILE A 409 4.22 -3.29 0.26
C ILE A 409 4.05 -4.80 0.34
N LEU A 410 5.14 -5.53 0.08
CA LEU A 410 5.22 -6.97 0.22
C LEU A 410 6.59 -7.33 0.81
N ARG A 411 6.61 -8.15 1.85
CA ARG A 411 7.84 -8.66 2.43
C ARG A 411 7.73 -10.14 2.76
N TYR A 412 8.85 -10.82 2.91
CA TYR A 412 8.90 -12.27 3.09
C TYR A 412 8.10 -12.76 4.31
N ALA A 413 8.05 -11.98 5.40
CA ALA A 413 7.20 -12.32 6.54
C ALA A 413 5.70 -12.35 6.17
N ASP A 414 5.22 -11.43 5.31
CA ASP A 414 3.84 -11.47 4.84
C ASP A 414 3.60 -12.71 3.95
N VAL A 415 4.55 -13.07 3.09
CA VAL A 415 4.48 -14.32 2.31
C VAL A 415 4.41 -15.55 3.22
N LEU A 416 5.20 -15.61 4.29
CA LEU A 416 5.12 -16.70 5.28
C LEU A 416 3.74 -16.77 5.94
N LEU A 417 3.14 -15.63 6.28
CA LEU A 417 1.81 -15.59 6.87
C LEU A 417 0.71 -16.00 5.86
N LEU A 418 0.86 -15.65 4.57
CA LEU A 418 -0.01 -16.15 3.50
C LEU A 418 0.19 -17.65 3.28
N HIS A 419 1.44 -18.13 3.38
CA HIS A 419 1.77 -19.56 3.30
C HIS A 419 1.12 -20.36 4.43
N ALA A 420 1.19 -19.86 5.67
CA ALA A 420 0.52 -20.48 6.81
C ALA A 420 -0.99 -20.54 6.63
N GLU A 421 -1.60 -19.49 6.08
CA GLU A 421 -3.03 -19.47 5.75
C GLU A 421 -3.39 -20.52 4.69
N ALA A 422 -2.62 -20.59 3.60
CA ALA A 422 -2.84 -21.56 2.54
C ALA A 422 -2.66 -23.00 3.03
N LEU A 423 -1.63 -23.29 3.81
CA LEU A 423 -1.42 -24.61 4.45
C LEU A 423 -2.62 -25.02 5.31
N PHE A 424 -3.13 -24.11 6.14
CA PHE A 424 -4.29 -24.39 6.99
C PHE A 424 -5.52 -24.76 6.16
N TYR A 425 -5.86 -23.98 5.14
CA TYR A 425 -7.04 -24.22 4.32
C TYR A 425 -6.89 -25.42 3.35
N THR A 426 -5.65 -25.86 3.10
CA THR A 426 -5.38 -27.10 2.36
C THR A 426 -5.20 -28.33 3.25
N GLY A 427 -5.43 -28.19 4.58
CA GLY A 427 -5.54 -29.32 5.51
C GLY A 427 -4.27 -29.60 6.33
N ASP A 428 -3.23 -28.77 6.28
CA ASP A 428 -2.00 -28.95 7.04
C ASP A 428 -1.82 -27.86 8.13
N GLU A 429 -2.65 -27.92 9.16
CA GLU A 429 -2.55 -26.99 10.31
C GLU A 429 -1.23 -27.14 11.07
N GLY A 430 -0.65 -28.34 11.12
CA GLY A 430 0.63 -28.57 11.79
C GLY A 430 1.77 -27.75 11.17
N SER A 431 1.92 -27.83 9.85
CA SER A 431 2.89 -27.00 9.11
C SER A 431 2.55 -25.52 9.18
N ALA A 432 1.28 -25.15 9.14
CA ALA A 432 0.85 -23.76 9.29
C ALA A 432 1.33 -23.16 10.62
N ARG A 433 1.17 -23.85 11.75
CA ARG A 433 1.67 -23.40 13.07
C ARG A 433 3.19 -23.33 13.13
N ASN A 434 3.90 -24.25 12.45
CA ASN A 434 5.36 -24.20 12.34
C ASN A 434 5.83 -22.92 11.61
N VAL A 435 5.12 -22.49 10.58
CA VAL A 435 5.42 -21.24 9.88
C VAL A 435 5.20 -20.03 10.78
N LEU A 436 4.12 -19.99 11.58
CA LEU A 436 3.94 -18.91 12.59
C LEU A 436 5.10 -18.89 13.60
N SER A 437 5.57 -20.06 14.02
CA SER A 437 6.74 -20.18 14.93
C SER A 437 8.02 -19.59 14.31
N GLN A 438 8.24 -19.76 13.00
CA GLN A 438 9.39 -19.14 12.30
C GLN A 438 9.31 -17.60 12.35
N VAL A 439 8.15 -17.01 12.09
CA VAL A 439 7.96 -15.56 12.17
C VAL A 439 8.21 -15.05 13.59
N ARG A 440 7.73 -15.77 14.60
CA ARG A 440 7.90 -15.43 16.03
C ARG A 440 9.34 -15.56 16.49
N ALA A 441 10.10 -16.52 15.97
CA ALA A 441 11.47 -16.82 16.41
C ALA A 441 12.39 -15.61 16.27
N ARG A 442 12.24 -14.79 15.21
CA ARG A 442 12.99 -13.55 15.01
C ARG A 442 12.73 -12.48 16.08
N SER A 443 11.57 -12.55 16.71
CA SER A 443 11.04 -11.46 17.55
C SER A 443 11.08 -11.79 19.05
N VAL A 444 11.84 -12.81 19.44
CA VAL A 444 12.01 -13.20 20.85
C VAL A 444 12.92 -12.21 21.56
N ARG A 445 12.48 -11.68 22.69
CA ARG A 445 13.32 -10.83 23.56
C ARG A 445 14.34 -11.65 24.36
N ASP A 446 15.42 -10.99 24.75
CA ASP A 446 16.43 -11.57 25.62
C ASP A 446 15.80 -12.14 26.91
N GLY A 447 16.27 -13.32 27.31
CA GLY A 447 15.76 -14.06 28.47
C GLY A 447 14.51 -14.90 28.21
N PHE A 448 13.96 -14.88 26.99
CA PHE A 448 12.82 -15.70 26.57
C PHE A 448 13.20 -16.64 25.43
N THR A 449 12.28 -17.50 25.06
CA THR A 449 12.42 -18.46 23.94
C THR A 449 11.22 -18.37 23.00
N VAL A 450 11.35 -18.91 21.79
CA VAL A 450 10.22 -19.01 20.85
C VAL A 450 9.08 -19.85 21.43
N ALA A 451 9.38 -20.84 22.29
CA ALA A 451 8.36 -21.63 22.97
C ALA A 451 7.48 -20.78 23.89
N ASN A 452 8.03 -19.76 24.52
CA ASN A 452 7.25 -18.81 25.33
C ASN A 452 6.23 -18.06 24.46
N LEU A 453 6.63 -17.58 23.27
CA LEU A 453 5.71 -16.90 22.34
C LEU A 453 4.68 -17.86 21.76
N ASN A 454 5.09 -19.06 21.34
CA ASN A 454 4.18 -20.05 20.81
C ASN A 454 3.10 -20.42 21.83
N SER A 455 3.49 -20.68 23.09
CA SER A 455 2.54 -20.98 24.15
C SER A 455 1.60 -19.81 24.46
N ALA A 456 2.12 -18.57 24.46
CA ALA A 456 1.32 -17.38 24.76
C ALA A 456 0.33 -17.02 23.65
N TYR A 457 0.64 -17.35 22.41
CA TYR A 457 -0.13 -16.93 21.22
C TYR A 457 -1.01 -18.03 20.64
N GLN A 458 -0.79 -19.29 21.02
CA GLN A 458 -1.61 -20.40 20.54
C GLN A 458 -3.07 -20.21 20.89
N LYS A 459 -3.93 -20.30 19.87
CA LYS A 459 -5.39 -20.28 20.02
C LYS A 459 -5.98 -21.63 19.57
N ALA A 460 -7.15 -21.97 20.12
CA ALA A 460 -7.88 -23.16 19.69
C ALA A 460 -8.27 -23.08 18.20
N ASN A 461 -8.65 -21.90 17.73
CA ASN A 461 -8.89 -21.63 16.32
C ASN A 461 -7.63 -21.04 15.68
N PHE A 462 -7.07 -21.75 14.72
CA PHE A 462 -5.86 -21.29 13.99
C PHE A 462 -6.08 -19.94 13.28
N LEU A 463 -7.25 -19.72 12.69
CA LEU A 463 -7.52 -18.47 11.99
C LEU A 463 -7.46 -17.26 12.92
N ASP A 464 -7.97 -17.36 14.15
CA ASP A 464 -7.89 -16.28 15.13
C ASP A 464 -6.44 -16.04 15.59
N GLU A 465 -5.62 -17.10 15.65
CA GLU A 465 -4.17 -16.99 15.93
C GLU A 465 -3.42 -16.30 14.79
N LEU A 466 -3.72 -16.69 13.55
CA LEU A 466 -3.13 -16.09 12.33
C LEU A 466 -3.50 -14.61 12.20
N ILE A 467 -4.75 -14.24 12.41
CA ILE A 467 -5.23 -12.85 12.32
C ILE A 467 -4.49 -11.94 13.32
N ASP A 468 -4.27 -12.44 14.54
CA ASP A 468 -3.48 -11.73 15.54
C ASP A 468 -1.99 -11.68 15.17
N GLU A 469 -1.43 -12.79 14.62
CA GLU A 469 -0.03 -12.80 14.20
C GLU A 469 0.23 -11.83 13.04
N ARG A 470 -0.70 -11.76 12.08
CA ARG A 470 -0.64 -10.75 11.01
C ARG A 470 -0.66 -9.33 11.58
N SER A 471 -1.49 -9.05 12.60
CA SER A 471 -1.50 -7.74 13.25
C SER A 471 -0.20 -7.47 14.00
N ARG A 472 0.32 -8.43 14.79
CA ARG A 472 1.62 -8.26 15.48
C ARG A 472 2.77 -7.97 14.53
N GLU A 473 2.79 -8.65 13.39
CA GLU A 473 3.88 -8.56 12.42
C GLU A 473 3.73 -7.36 11.47
N LEU A 474 2.54 -7.17 10.91
CA LEU A 474 2.26 -6.24 9.81
C LEU A 474 1.54 -4.96 10.24
N CYS A 475 1.37 -4.70 11.56
CA CYS A 475 0.68 -3.49 12.01
C CYS A 475 1.31 -2.25 11.37
N PHE A 476 0.47 -1.28 11.03
CA PHE A 476 0.85 -0.02 10.41
C PHE A 476 1.48 -0.13 9.00
N GLU A 477 1.35 -1.29 8.32
CA GLU A 477 1.83 -1.48 6.94
C GLU A 477 0.70 -1.43 5.90
N SER A 478 -0.45 -0.84 6.25
CA SER A 478 -1.62 -0.65 5.36
C SER A 478 -2.35 -1.93 4.95
N TRP A 479 -2.26 -3.00 5.74
CA TRP A 479 -2.94 -4.27 5.45
C TRP A 479 -4.10 -4.58 6.39
N ARG A 480 -4.14 -3.99 7.61
CA ARG A 480 -5.12 -4.40 8.64
C ARG A 480 -6.56 -4.27 8.20
N ARG A 481 -6.94 -3.14 7.56
CA ARG A 481 -8.30 -2.95 7.07
C ARG A 481 -8.71 -4.00 6.05
N ILE A 482 -7.80 -4.34 5.13
CA ILE A 482 -8.02 -5.38 4.11
C ILE A 482 -8.14 -6.76 4.75
N ASP A 483 -7.31 -7.10 5.73
CA ASP A 483 -7.40 -8.36 6.47
C ASP A 483 -8.72 -8.47 7.24
N LEU A 484 -9.13 -7.44 7.97
CA LEU A 484 -10.42 -7.42 8.68
C LEU A 484 -11.61 -7.57 7.73
N ALA A 485 -11.53 -6.96 6.53
CA ALA A 485 -12.56 -7.09 5.51
C ALA A 485 -12.63 -8.52 4.96
N ARG A 486 -11.51 -9.06 4.45
CA ARG A 486 -11.48 -10.38 3.80
C ARG A 486 -11.80 -11.54 4.75
N PHE A 487 -11.50 -11.40 6.03
CA PHE A 487 -11.89 -12.35 7.07
C PHE A 487 -13.28 -12.09 7.65
N ASN A 488 -14.01 -11.08 7.14
CA ASN A 488 -15.31 -10.64 7.63
C ASN A 488 -15.34 -10.40 9.16
N ARG A 489 -14.24 -9.85 9.68
CA ARG A 489 -14.05 -9.54 11.11
C ARG A 489 -14.26 -8.07 11.45
N PHE A 490 -14.39 -7.20 10.46
CA PHE A 490 -14.40 -5.75 10.67
C PHE A 490 -15.51 -5.30 11.60
N ASN A 491 -16.74 -5.78 11.38
CA ASN A 491 -17.89 -5.42 12.21
C ASN A 491 -17.70 -5.85 13.67
N GLN A 492 -17.28 -7.11 13.89
CA GLN A 492 -17.01 -7.63 15.23
C GLN A 492 -15.90 -6.83 15.92
N THR A 493 -14.83 -6.53 15.20
CA THR A 493 -13.69 -5.77 15.71
C THR A 493 -14.12 -4.40 16.19
N ILE A 494 -14.83 -3.62 15.35
CA ILE A 494 -15.27 -2.27 15.72
C ILE A 494 -16.26 -2.30 16.90
N THR A 495 -17.20 -3.23 16.92
CA THR A 495 -18.20 -3.31 18.00
C THR A 495 -17.58 -3.68 19.34
N ASN A 496 -16.51 -4.46 19.34
CA ASN A 496 -15.84 -4.93 20.55
C ASN A 496 -14.77 -3.95 21.08
N MET A 497 -14.35 -2.93 20.32
CA MET A 497 -13.36 -1.99 20.79
C MET A 497 -13.81 -1.30 22.08
N THR A 498 -12.86 -1.10 22.99
CA THR A 498 -13.11 -0.40 24.24
C THR A 498 -13.11 1.11 24.04
N SER A 499 -13.99 1.81 24.77
CA SER A 499 -14.15 3.27 24.67
C SER A 499 -13.84 4.01 25.96
N ASP A 500 -13.24 3.32 26.92
CA ASP A 500 -13.08 3.76 28.29
C ASP A 500 -11.69 4.33 28.60
N ASP A 501 -10.84 4.45 27.62
CA ASP A 501 -9.56 5.09 27.82
C ASP A 501 -9.69 6.60 28.05
N GLY A 502 -9.11 7.04 29.11
CA GLY A 502 -9.39 8.33 29.71
C GLY A 502 -9.06 9.56 28.87
N PHE A 503 -8.38 9.47 27.71
CA PHE A 503 -7.86 10.69 27.10
C PHE A 503 -8.24 10.90 25.62
N TYR A 504 -8.02 9.94 24.74
CA TYR A 504 -8.28 10.13 23.30
C TYR A 504 -9.45 9.31 22.77
N ASN A 505 -9.68 8.12 23.32
CA ASN A 505 -10.69 7.22 22.78
C ASN A 505 -12.11 7.48 23.26
N LYS A 506 -12.33 8.30 24.31
CA LYS A 506 -13.68 8.63 24.79
C LYS A 506 -14.61 9.20 23.73
N VAL A 507 -14.07 9.88 22.73
CA VAL A 507 -14.84 10.48 21.64
C VAL A 507 -14.67 9.69 20.35
N ILE A 508 -13.44 9.24 20.05
CA ILE A 508 -13.10 8.61 18.77
C ILE A 508 -13.78 7.24 18.62
N VAL A 509 -13.65 6.34 19.60
CA VAL A 509 -14.27 5.02 19.55
C VAL A 509 -15.80 5.08 19.52
N PRO A 510 -16.49 5.86 20.38
CA PRO A 510 -17.93 6.03 20.27
C PRO A 510 -18.37 6.60 18.91
N THR A 511 -17.65 7.61 18.38
CA THR A 511 -17.92 8.18 17.06
C THR A 511 -17.79 7.13 15.97
N MET A 512 -16.71 6.33 15.98
CA MET A 512 -16.49 5.27 15.02
C MET A 512 -17.61 4.21 15.08
N LYS A 513 -17.99 3.75 16.29
CA LYS A 513 -19.09 2.79 16.48
C LYS A 513 -20.43 3.34 15.98
N ALA A 514 -20.70 4.62 16.23
CA ALA A 514 -21.94 5.26 15.78
C ALA A 514 -22.03 5.39 14.25
N ASN A 515 -20.88 5.56 13.57
CA ASN A 515 -20.82 5.71 12.12
C ASN A 515 -20.56 4.41 11.37
N TRP A 516 -20.14 3.33 12.08
CA TRP A 516 -19.91 2.05 11.44
C TRP A 516 -21.21 1.42 10.92
N ARG A 517 -21.14 0.88 9.72
CA ARG A 517 -22.15 0.02 9.09
C ARG A 517 -21.40 -1.08 8.34
N PRO A 518 -21.92 -2.33 8.29
CA PRO A 518 -21.27 -3.43 7.58
C PRO A 518 -20.90 -3.10 6.13
N GLU A 519 -21.73 -2.32 5.45
CA GLU A 519 -21.52 -1.89 4.05
C GLU A 519 -20.29 -0.99 3.90
N ARG A 520 -19.85 -0.32 4.96
CA ARG A 520 -18.68 0.57 4.98
C ARG A 520 -17.35 -0.18 5.04
N VAL A 521 -17.38 -1.49 4.92
CA VAL A 521 -16.16 -2.30 4.67
C VAL A 521 -15.49 -1.86 3.37
N TRP A 522 -16.29 -1.50 2.36
CA TRP A 522 -15.84 -0.88 1.14
C TRP A 522 -15.74 0.65 1.31
N PHE A 523 -14.70 1.25 0.74
CA PHE A 523 -14.67 2.70 0.63
C PHE A 523 -15.67 3.19 -0.43
N PRO A 524 -16.19 4.40 -0.31
CA PRO A 524 -17.05 4.97 -1.36
C PRO A 524 -16.26 5.21 -2.64
N ILE A 525 -16.96 5.17 -3.77
CA ILE A 525 -16.45 5.75 -5.01
C ILE A 525 -16.36 7.27 -4.80
N PRO A 526 -15.26 7.95 -5.21
CA PRO A 526 -15.14 9.40 -5.00
C PRO A 526 -16.29 10.13 -5.67
N THR A 527 -16.95 11.04 -4.94
CA THR A 527 -18.13 11.78 -5.44
C THR A 527 -17.81 12.53 -6.75
N ILE A 528 -16.65 13.19 -6.80
CA ILE A 528 -16.22 13.90 -8.02
C ILE A 528 -16.07 12.97 -9.23
N GLN A 529 -15.72 11.70 -9.03
CA GLN A 529 -15.60 10.74 -10.14
C GLN A 529 -16.98 10.30 -10.65
N ILE A 530 -17.97 10.19 -9.75
CA ILE A 530 -19.36 9.93 -10.12
C ILE A 530 -19.92 11.13 -10.92
N ASP A 531 -19.63 12.35 -10.50
CA ASP A 531 -20.05 13.57 -11.20
C ASP A 531 -19.46 13.68 -12.62
N LEU A 532 -18.22 13.18 -12.80
CA LEU A 532 -17.55 13.13 -14.09
C LEU A 532 -17.99 11.96 -14.97
N ASN A 533 -18.46 10.87 -14.36
CA ASN A 533 -18.88 9.64 -15.04
C ASN A 533 -20.13 9.05 -14.39
N ASN A 534 -21.28 9.39 -14.92
CA ASN A 534 -22.60 8.95 -14.44
C ASN A 534 -22.86 7.43 -14.55
N ASN A 535 -21.97 6.67 -15.18
CA ASN A 535 -22.04 5.20 -15.22
C ASN A 535 -21.47 4.56 -13.93
N LEU A 536 -20.83 5.34 -13.06
CA LEU A 536 -20.34 4.85 -11.78
C LEU A 536 -21.47 4.79 -10.75
N ILE A 537 -21.65 3.63 -10.15
CA ILE A 537 -22.62 3.39 -9.08
C ILE A 537 -21.87 3.46 -7.73
N GLN A 538 -22.44 4.17 -6.77
CA GLN A 538 -21.89 4.27 -5.43
C GLN A 538 -21.98 2.95 -4.66
N ASN A 539 -21.04 2.71 -3.74
CA ASN A 539 -21.18 1.66 -2.73
C ASN A 539 -22.30 2.01 -1.74
N GLN A 540 -22.96 0.97 -1.23
CA GLN A 540 -24.05 1.14 -0.28
C GLN A 540 -23.59 1.91 0.97
N SER A 541 -24.46 2.69 1.58
CA SER A 541 -24.21 3.54 2.77
C SER A 541 -23.33 4.79 2.55
N PHE A 542 -23.18 5.25 1.30
CA PHE A 542 -22.50 6.51 1.00
C PHE A 542 -23.29 7.39 0.05
#